data_60fd9fbc19de62795056acc87124befd
#
_entry.id   60fd9fbc19de62795056acc87124befd
#
_cell.length_a   1.000
_cell.length_b   1.000
_cell.length_c   1.000
_cell.angle_alpha   90.00
_cell.angle_beta   90.00
_cell.angle_gamma   90.00
#
_symmetry.space_group_name_H-M   'P 1'
#
loop_
_entity.id
_entity.type
_entity.pdbx_description
1 polymer ?
#
loop_
_entity_poly.entity_id
_entity_poly.type
_entity_poly.pdbx_seq_one_letter_code
_entity_poly.pdbx_strand_id
1 'polypeptide(L)' 'MIDIIADTVTQLIITGSIQGALGCLGAALGVSFVGAKAVEAVGRNPGASGKVMVLAILGMALSEAVAFYALFL' A
#
# COMPACT_ATOMS: atom_id res chain seq x y z
N MET A 1 -32.98 -11.21 17.33
CA MET A 1 -31.61 -11.56 17.77
C MET A 1 -30.75 -12.08 16.66
N ILE A 2 -31.26 -13.02 15.86
CA ILE A 2 -30.51 -13.59 14.74
C ILE A 2 -30.16 -12.48 13.75
N ASP A 3 -31.07 -11.55 13.49
CA ASP A 3 -30.83 -10.42 12.58
C ASP A 3 -29.70 -9.53 13.06
N ILE A 4 -29.65 -9.29 14.37
CA ILE A 4 -28.58 -8.45 14.95
C ILE A 4 -27.24 -9.15 14.81
N ILE A 5 -27.19 -10.46 15.05
CA ILE A 5 -25.98 -11.24 14.93
C ILE A 5 -25.51 -11.25 13.46
N ALA A 6 -26.45 -11.49 12.53
CA ALA A 6 -26.12 -11.50 11.10
C ALA A 6 -25.58 -10.15 10.63
N ASP A 7 -26.21 -9.04 11.06
CA ASP A 7 -25.74 -7.70 10.70
C ASP A 7 -24.36 -7.43 11.27
N THR A 8 -24.11 -7.81 12.51
CA THR A 8 -22.81 -7.62 13.15
C THR A 8 -21.73 -8.38 12.42
N VAL A 9 -21.98 -9.66 12.11
CA VAL A 9 -21.03 -10.50 11.39
C VAL A 9 -20.76 -9.92 9.99
N THR A 10 -21.82 -9.51 9.29
CA THR A 10 -21.70 -8.93 7.96
C THR A 10 -20.84 -7.66 8.00
N GLN A 11 -21.08 -6.79 8.98
CA GLN A 11 -20.29 -5.56 9.10
C GLN A 11 -18.84 -5.84 9.42
N LEU A 12 -18.56 -6.82 10.28
CA LEU A 12 -17.19 -7.18 10.62
C LEU A 12 -16.46 -7.71 9.37
N ILE A 13 -17.12 -8.56 8.59
CA ILE A 13 -16.52 -9.12 7.38
C ILE A 13 -16.31 -8.04 6.34
N ILE A 14 -17.32 -7.24 6.06
CA ILE A 14 -17.24 -6.20 5.04
C ILE A 14 -16.22 -5.15 5.42
N THR A 15 -16.27 -4.65 6.65
CA THR A 15 -15.34 -3.63 7.10
C THR A 15 -13.90 -4.12 7.06
N GLY A 16 -13.65 -5.33 7.57
CA GLY A 16 -12.32 -5.91 7.54
C GLY A 16 -11.82 -6.15 6.12
N SER A 17 -12.67 -6.72 5.25
CA SER A 17 -12.30 -7.01 3.87
C SER A 17 -12.07 -5.75 3.05
N ILE A 18 -12.93 -4.76 3.18
CA ILE A 18 -12.81 -3.51 2.44
C ILE A 18 -11.60 -2.72 2.93
N GLN A 19 -11.42 -2.64 4.24
CA GLN A 19 -10.28 -1.95 4.81
C GLN A 19 -8.97 -2.54 4.33
N GLY A 20 -8.83 -3.86 4.40
CA GLY A 20 -7.64 -4.55 3.95
C GLY A 20 -7.43 -4.40 2.44
N ALA A 21 -8.50 -4.54 1.66
CA ALA A 21 -8.42 -4.44 0.22
C ALA A 21 -7.99 -3.04 -0.22
N LEU A 22 -8.59 -1.99 0.35
CA LEU A 22 -8.22 -0.62 0.02
C LEU A 22 -6.83 -0.27 0.50
N GLY A 23 -6.46 -0.74 1.69
CA GLY A 23 -5.12 -0.52 2.21
C GLY A 23 -4.06 -1.17 1.33
N CYS A 24 -4.26 -2.42 0.94
CA CYS A 24 -3.33 -3.13 0.07
C CYS A 24 -3.30 -2.52 -1.33
N LEU A 25 -4.44 -2.14 -1.88
CA LEU A 25 -4.50 -1.47 -3.18
C LEU A 25 -3.76 -0.13 -3.12
N GLY A 26 -4.01 0.67 -2.09
CA GLY A 26 -3.32 1.95 -1.92
C GLY A 26 -1.82 1.79 -1.80
N ALA A 27 -1.38 0.83 -0.99
CA ALA A 27 0.05 0.55 -0.84
C ALA A 27 0.67 0.09 -2.15
N ALA A 28 0.00 -0.79 -2.88
CA ALA A 28 0.50 -1.29 -4.16
C ALA A 28 0.61 -0.18 -5.19
N LEU A 29 -0.37 0.71 -5.25
CA LEU A 29 -0.32 1.87 -6.15
C LEU A 29 0.82 2.81 -5.76
N GLY A 30 0.98 3.07 -4.46
CA GLY A 30 2.06 3.92 -3.98
C GLY A 30 3.43 3.36 -4.34
N VAL A 31 3.65 2.07 -4.10
CA VAL A 31 4.90 1.39 -4.47
C VAL A 31 5.12 1.49 -5.98
N SER A 32 4.08 1.26 -6.77
CA SER A 32 4.16 1.32 -8.23
C SER A 32 4.52 2.71 -8.73
N PHE A 33 3.92 3.75 -8.16
CA PHE A 33 4.25 5.12 -8.55
C PHE A 33 5.70 5.48 -8.22
N VAL A 34 6.15 5.13 -7.02
CA VAL A 34 7.55 5.38 -6.64
C VAL A 34 8.49 4.61 -7.56
N GLY A 35 8.20 3.34 -7.79
CA GLY A 35 9.04 2.51 -8.66
C GLY A 35 9.09 3.02 -10.09
N ALA A 36 7.95 3.40 -10.65
CA ALA A 36 7.88 3.94 -12.01
C ALA A 36 8.72 5.22 -12.14
N LYS A 37 8.59 6.12 -11.17
CA LYS A 37 9.35 7.36 -11.18
C LYS A 37 10.84 7.12 -10.96
N ALA A 38 11.19 6.15 -10.13
CA ALA A 38 12.59 5.81 -9.91
C ALA A 38 13.24 5.27 -11.19
N VAL A 39 12.55 4.37 -11.88
CA VAL A 39 13.05 3.81 -13.15
C VAL A 39 13.23 4.92 -14.18
N GLU A 40 12.25 5.81 -14.27
CA GLU A 40 12.31 6.96 -15.19
C GLU A 40 13.51 7.85 -14.86
N ALA A 41 13.70 8.16 -13.57
CA ALA A 41 14.81 9.02 -13.15
C ALA A 41 16.17 8.40 -13.45
N VAL A 42 16.34 7.10 -13.22
CA VAL A 42 17.57 6.40 -13.52
C VAL A 42 17.82 6.35 -15.03
N GLY A 43 16.73 6.16 -15.80
CA GLY A 43 16.83 6.17 -17.27
C GLY A 43 17.30 7.51 -17.81
N ARG A 44 16.88 8.61 -17.18
CA ARG A 44 17.30 9.96 -17.58
C ARG A 44 18.68 10.32 -17.06
N ASN A 45 19.06 9.79 -15.90
CA ASN A 45 20.35 10.11 -15.28
C ASN A 45 20.92 8.87 -14.60
N PRO A 46 21.57 7.98 -15.36
CA PRO A 46 22.15 6.76 -14.80
C PRO A 46 23.16 7.02 -13.68
N GLY A 47 23.81 8.18 -13.71
CA GLY A 47 24.78 8.54 -12.67
C GLY A 47 24.17 8.76 -11.31
N ALA A 48 22.85 8.98 -11.24
CA ALA A 48 22.12 9.17 -9.98
C ALA A 48 21.50 7.87 -9.46
N SER A 49 21.77 6.72 -10.08
CA SER A 49 21.09 5.47 -9.75
C SER A 49 21.18 5.09 -8.27
N GLY A 50 22.32 5.31 -7.64
CA GLY A 50 22.49 5.00 -6.21
C GLY A 50 21.59 5.84 -5.31
N LYS A 51 21.55 7.14 -5.55
CA LYS A 51 20.69 8.05 -4.77
C LYS A 51 19.22 7.78 -5.01
N VAL A 52 18.86 7.56 -6.27
CA VAL A 52 17.46 7.26 -6.62
C VAL A 52 17.03 5.95 -5.98
N MET A 53 17.89 4.94 -6.01
CA MET A 53 17.55 3.64 -5.42
C MET A 53 17.28 3.76 -3.92
N VAL A 54 18.08 4.49 -3.17
CA VAL A 54 17.88 4.66 -1.74
C VAL A 54 16.56 5.34 -1.45
N LEU A 55 16.28 6.44 -2.14
CA LEU A 55 15.03 7.17 -1.97
C LEU A 55 13.82 6.34 -2.39
N ALA A 56 13.96 5.58 -3.47
CA ALA A 56 12.89 4.72 -3.97
C ALA A 56 12.57 3.61 -2.97
N ILE A 57 13.59 2.94 -2.43
CA ILE A 57 13.38 1.88 -1.44
C ILE A 57 12.69 2.44 -0.20
N LEU A 58 13.13 3.60 0.29
CA LEU A 58 12.48 4.26 1.41
C LEU A 58 11.01 4.57 1.12
N GLY A 59 10.74 5.18 -0.02
CA GLY A 59 9.37 5.52 -0.42
C GLY A 59 8.49 4.29 -0.57
N MET A 60 9.01 3.24 -1.19
CA MET A 60 8.27 2.00 -1.36
C MET A 60 8.01 1.31 -0.02
N ALA A 61 9.00 1.27 0.86
CA ALA A 61 8.85 0.67 2.18
C ALA A 61 7.82 1.41 3.03
N LEU A 62 7.86 2.74 3.02
CA LEU A 62 6.87 3.53 3.75
C LEU A 62 5.47 3.38 3.17
N SER A 63 5.37 3.27 1.86
CA SER A 63 4.09 3.03 1.19
C SER A 63 3.52 1.66 1.56
N GLU A 64 4.37 0.63 1.61
CA GLU A 64 3.93 -0.71 2.01
C GLU A 64 3.51 -0.75 3.48
N ALA A 65 4.10 0.07 4.33
CA ALA A 65 3.73 0.13 5.74
C ALA A 65 2.25 0.47 5.93
N VAL A 66 1.67 1.23 4.99
CA VAL A 66 0.25 1.57 5.03
C VAL A 66 -0.62 0.31 4.97
N ALA A 67 -0.23 -0.69 4.19
CA ALA A 67 -0.97 -1.95 4.12
C ALA A 67 -0.95 -2.67 5.47
N PHE A 68 0.18 -2.67 6.16
CA PHE A 68 0.27 -3.26 7.50
C PHE A 68 -0.63 -2.52 8.48
N TYR A 69 -0.66 -1.20 8.44
CA TYR A 69 -1.57 -0.44 9.29
C TYR A 69 -3.02 -0.80 8.99
N ALA A 70 -3.38 -0.91 7.72
CA ALA A 70 -4.74 -1.24 7.33
C ALA A 70 -5.15 -2.65 7.77
N LEU A 71 -4.21 -3.59 7.74
CA LEU A 71 -4.50 -4.98 8.09
C LEU A 71 -4.51 -5.22 9.59
N PHE A 72 -3.67 -4.51 10.35
CA PHE A 72 -3.45 -4.82 11.76
C PHE A 72 -3.94 -3.75 12.73
N LEU A 73 -4.31 -2.60 12.27
CA LEU A 73 -4.89 -1.54 13.09
C LEU A 73 -6.33 -1.25 12.68
#